data_b435f345e3be3fe4f052c5ac5bbc6e24
#
_entry.id   b435f345e3be3fe4f052c5ac5bbc6e24
#
_cell.length_a   1.000
_cell.length_b   1.000
_cell.length_c   1.000
_cell.angle_alpha   90.00
_cell.angle_beta   90.00
_cell.angle_gamma   90.00
#
_symmetry.space_group_name_H-M   'P 1'
#
loop_
_entity.id
_entity.type
_entity.pdbx_description
1 polymer ?
#
loop_
_entity_poly.entity_id
_entity_poly.type
_entity_poly.pdbx_seq_one_letter_code
_entity_poly.pdbx_strand_id
1 'polypeptide(L)'
;MGYNFKETMNKPERFAPGHRMCAGCGATICARNVLRGLHEGDKAVIGCATGCLNVSSFQYPYVAWEDSYIHSAFENASSTMSGVEGAYRALKRKGKIKEDYKFICFGGDGGTYDIGIQSLSGAMERGTNYTYVCYDNGAYMNTGTQRSSATPMYADT
;
A
#
# COMPACT_ATOMS: atom_id res chain seq x y z
N MET A 1 21.69 -4.43 5.26
CA MET A 1 22.46 -3.77 4.19
C MET A 1 22.01 -2.33 4.09
N GLY A 2 22.92 -1.38 3.94
CA GLY A 2 22.55 0.03 3.76
C GLY A 2 21.94 0.26 2.37
N TYR A 3 21.14 1.32 2.26
CA TYR A 3 20.57 1.78 0.99
C TYR A 3 21.68 2.11 -0.01
N ASN A 4 21.64 1.47 -1.18
CA ASN A 4 22.59 1.72 -2.28
C ASN A 4 21.85 2.41 -3.43
N PHE A 5 22.11 3.69 -3.63
CA PHE A 5 21.43 4.50 -4.64
C PHE A 5 21.63 3.96 -6.07
N LYS A 6 22.85 3.50 -6.41
CA LYS A 6 23.15 2.97 -7.75
C LYS A 6 22.37 1.68 -8.04
N GLU A 7 22.28 0.78 -7.07
CA GLU A 7 21.48 -0.44 -7.21
C GLU A 7 20.00 -0.11 -7.34
N THR A 8 19.51 0.81 -6.51
CA THR A 8 18.09 1.19 -6.50
C THR A 8 17.67 1.85 -7.81
N MET A 9 18.54 2.67 -8.43
CA MET A 9 18.24 3.31 -9.72
C MET A 9 18.09 2.29 -10.86
N ASN A 10 18.81 1.20 -10.81
CA ASN A 10 18.82 0.17 -11.86
C ASN A 10 17.74 -0.90 -11.68
N LYS A 11 17.00 -0.88 -10.56
CA LYS A 11 15.90 -1.84 -10.35
C LYS A 11 14.77 -1.60 -11.34
N PRO A 12 14.11 -2.67 -11.80
CA PRO A 12 12.95 -2.55 -12.67
C PRO A 12 11.84 -1.77 -11.95
N GLU A 13 11.07 -1.02 -12.70
CA GLU A 13 9.92 -0.30 -12.19
C GLU A 13 8.76 -1.29 -11.99
N ARG A 14 8.19 -1.34 -10.79
CA ARG A 14 7.09 -2.24 -10.42
C ARG A 14 5.75 -1.48 -10.26
N PHE A 15 5.79 -0.18 -10.45
CA PHE A 15 4.62 0.67 -10.55
C PHE A 15 4.64 1.34 -11.92
N ALA A 16 3.91 0.75 -12.87
CA ALA A 16 3.97 1.11 -14.28
C ALA A 16 3.53 2.56 -14.54
N PRO A 17 4.10 3.22 -15.55
CA PRO A 17 3.58 4.51 -16.02
C PRO A 17 2.15 4.34 -16.58
N GLY A 18 1.41 5.43 -16.67
CA GLY A 18 0.03 5.41 -17.15
C GLY A 18 -1.02 5.44 -16.04
N HIS A 19 -0.60 5.43 -14.78
CA HIS A 19 -1.47 5.79 -13.66
C HIS A 19 -1.96 7.26 -13.80
N ARG A 20 -3.09 7.58 -13.20
CA ARG A 20 -3.70 8.92 -13.26
C ARG A 20 -3.44 9.77 -12.01
N MET A 21 -2.33 9.53 -11.34
CA MET A 21 -1.90 10.37 -10.21
C MET A 21 -1.47 11.76 -10.71
N CYS A 22 -1.61 12.76 -9.86
CA CYS A 22 -1.16 14.11 -10.15
C CYS A 22 0.36 14.16 -10.45
N ALA A 23 0.78 15.05 -11.32
CA ALA A 23 2.19 15.25 -11.61
C ALA A 23 2.95 15.66 -10.33
N GLY A 24 4.03 14.92 -10.02
CA GLY A 24 4.83 15.17 -8.82
C GLY A 24 4.18 14.73 -7.49
N CYS A 25 3.11 13.95 -7.52
CA CYS A 25 2.43 13.49 -6.32
C CYS A 25 3.34 12.64 -5.43
N GLY A 26 3.45 13.03 -4.15
CA GLY A 26 4.27 12.32 -3.16
C GLY A 26 3.86 10.87 -2.93
N ALA A 27 2.56 10.55 -3.06
CA ALA A 27 2.08 9.18 -2.91
C ALA A 27 2.66 8.23 -3.97
N THR A 28 2.76 8.69 -5.22
CA THR A 28 3.39 7.92 -6.32
C THR A 28 4.88 7.72 -6.07
N ILE A 29 5.56 8.78 -5.65
CA ILE A 29 6.99 8.73 -5.33
C ILE A 29 7.23 7.76 -4.18
N CYS A 30 6.40 7.82 -3.14
CA CYS A 30 6.44 6.91 -2.00
C CYS A 30 6.25 5.45 -2.45
N ALA A 31 5.19 5.14 -3.19
CA ALA A 31 4.89 3.79 -3.65
C ALA A 31 6.05 3.20 -4.46
N ARG A 32 6.59 3.95 -5.42
CA ARG A 32 7.74 3.54 -6.24
C ARG A 32 8.98 3.25 -5.39
N ASN A 33 9.28 4.11 -4.42
CA ASN A 33 10.46 3.90 -3.56
C ASN A 33 10.28 2.70 -2.62
N VAL A 34 9.08 2.46 -2.10
CA VAL A 34 8.77 1.27 -1.29
C VAL A 34 8.98 0.00 -2.12
N LEU A 35 8.45 -0.06 -3.34
CA LEU A 35 8.63 -1.20 -4.23
C LEU A 35 10.09 -1.43 -4.64
N ARG A 36 10.86 -0.37 -4.81
CA ARG A 36 12.32 -0.46 -5.05
C ARG A 36 13.10 -0.98 -3.84
N GLY A 37 12.50 -0.99 -2.66
CA GLY A 37 13.04 -1.66 -1.47
C GLY A 37 13.05 -3.19 -1.58
N LEU A 38 12.24 -3.78 -2.46
CA LEU A 38 12.22 -5.21 -2.71
C LEU A 38 13.53 -5.66 -3.40
N HIS A 39 13.96 -6.88 -3.08
CA HIS A 39 15.12 -7.48 -3.76
C HIS A 39 14.70 -8.06 -5.12
N GLU A 40 15.70 -8.28 -5.97
CA GLU A 40 15.49 -8.99 -7.24
C GLU A 40 14.95 -10.41 -6.96
N GLY A 41 13.88 -10.77 -7.66
CA GLY A 41 13.20 -12.04 -7.45
C GLY A 41 12.17 -12.08 -6.32
N ASP A 42 12.08 -11.06 -5.46
CA ASP A 42 11.00 -10.96 -4.47
C ASP A 42 9.64 -10.87 -5.17
N LYS A 43 8.71 -11.70 -4.73
CA LYS A 43 7.28 -11.61 -5.10
C LYS A 43 6.54 -10.82 -4.03
N ALA A 44 5.63 -9.95 -4.44
CA ALA A 44 4.85 -9.17 -3.49
C ALA A 44 3.33 -9.33 -3.70
N VAL A 45 2.61 -9.08 -2.63
CA VAL A 45 1.16 -8.89 -2.65
C VAL A 45 0.90 -7.49 -2.08
N ILE A 46 0.27 -6.67 -2.89
CA ILE A 46 -0.01 -5.27 -2.58
C ILE A 46 -1.48 -5.15 -2.19
N GLY A 47 -1.74 -4.70 -0.98
CA GLY A 47 -3.06 -4.25 -0.55
C GLY A 47 -3.15 -2.73 -0.61
N CYS A 48 -4.27 -2.21 -1.05
CA CYS A 48 -4.47 -0.77 -1.08
C CYS A 48 -5.88 -0.42 -0.62
N ALA A 49 -5.96 0.44 0.38
CA ALA A 49 -7.21 1.07 0.81
C ALA A 49 -7.72 2.02 -0.28
N THR A 50 -9.03 2.24 -0.32
CA THR A 50 -9.62 3.27 -1.17
C THR A 50 -8.98 4.63 -0.89
N GLY A 51 -8.64 5.36 -1.94
CA GLY A 51 -8.00 6.67 -1.87
C GLY A 51 -7.39 7.07 -3.19
N CYS A 52 -6.65 8.17 -3.23
CA CYS A 52 -6.02 8.66 -4.46
C CYS A 52 -5.17 7.59 -5.13
N LEU A 53 -4.32 6.92 -4.38
CA LEU A 53 -3.41 5.91 -4.92
C LEU A 53 -4.16 4.74 -5.56
N ASN A 54 -5.23 4.25 -4.91
CA ASN A 54 -6.05 3.19 -5.46
C ASN A 54 -6.81 3.65 -6.73
N VAL A 55 -7.59 4.70 -6.61
CA VAL A 55 -8.46 5.19 -7.70
C VAL A 55 -7.68 5.52 -8.97
N SER A 56 -6.47 6.06 -8.80
CA SER A 56 -5.64 6.48 -9.93
C SER A 56 -4.75 5.39 -10.52
N SER A 57 -4.53 4.30 -9.80
CA SER A 57 -3.68 3.18 -10.23
C SER A 57 -4.46 1.97 -10.72
N PHE A 58 -5.77 1.93 -10.48
CA PHE A 58 -6.67 0.87 -10.92
C PHE A 58 -7.70 1.43 -11.91
N GLN A 59 -7.40 1.33 -13.20
CA GLN A 59 -8.27 1.80 -14.28
C GLN A 59 -8.67 0.62 -15.16
N TYR A 60 -9.85 0.06 -14.89
CA TYR A 60 -10.31 -1.10 -15.65
C TYR A 60 -10.18 -0.87 -17.18
N PRO A 61 -9.64 -1.83 -17.94
CA PRO A 61 -9.15 -3.16 -17.52
C PRO A 61 -7.68 -3.18 -17.07
N TYR A 62 -7.05 -2.05 -16.88
CA TYR A 62 -5.63 -1.92 -16.56
C TYR A 62 -5.39 -1.66 -15.09
N VAL A 63 -4.25 -2.11 -14.58
CA VAL A 63 -3.74 -1.83 -13.25
C VAL A 63 -2.26 -1.43 -13.35
N ALA A 64 -1.84 -0.43 -12.60
CA ALA A 64 -0.47 0.06 -12.66
C ALA A 64 0.54 -0.79 -11.84
N TRP A 65 0.07 -1.72 -11.06
CA TRP A 65 0.89 -2.58 -10.21
C TRP A 65 1.32 -3.83 -10.98
N GLU A 66 2.61 -4.11 -11.03
CA GLU A 66 3.13 -5.34 -11.64
C GLU A 66 3.06 -6.55 -10.69
N ASP A 67 2.92 -6.29 -9.40
CA ASP A 67 2.71 -7.30 -8.38
C ASP A 67 1.24 -7.69 -8.24
N SER A 68 0.98 -8.80 -7.53
CA SER A 68 -0.39 -9.17 -7.15
C SER A 68 -1.04 -8.04 -6.35
N TYR A 69 -2.19 -7.56 -6.80
CA TYR A 69 -2.84 -6.39 -6.25
C TYR A 69 -4.25 -6.69 -5.74
N ILE A 70 -4.56 -6.20 -4.54
CA ILE A 70 -5.87 -6.32 -3.92
C ILE A 70 -6.36 -4.94 -3.50
N HIS A 71 -7.49 -4.53 -4.07
CA HIS A 71 -8.22 -3.37 -3.59
C HIS A 71 -9.06 -3.76 -2.37
N SER A 72 -9.06 -2.91 -1.35
CA SER A 72 -9.94 -3.01 -0.19
C SER A 72 -10.71 -1.71 0.01
N ALA A 73 -11.87 -1.81 0.66
CA ALA A 73 -12.58 -0.63 1.09
C ALA A 73 -11.71 0.22 2.03
N PHE A 74 -12.13 1.45 2.23
CA PHE A 74 -11.39 2.52 2.89
C PHE A 74 -10.83 2.11 4.26
N GLU A 75 -11.66 1.41 5.05
CA GLU A 75 -11.41 1.08 6.45
C GLU A 75 -10.73 -0.27 6.66
N ASN A 76 -10.78 -1.19 5.70
CA ASN A 76 -10.50 -2.60 5.97
C ASN A 76 -9.25 -3.19 5.29
N ALA A 77 -8.37 -2.34 4.73
CA ALA A 77 -7.17 -2.83 4.04
C ALA A 77 -6.28 -3.70 4.93
N SER A 78 -6.08 -3.30 6.19
CA SER A 78 -5.27 -4.04 7.15
C SER A 78 -5.88 -5.39 7.54
N SER A 79 -7.20 -5.47 7.73
CA SER A 79 -7.88 -6.73 8.02
C SER A 79 -7.87 -7.67 6.81
N THR A 80 -8.05 -7.13 5.60
CA THR A 80 -7.90 -7.88 4.35
C THR A 80 -6.50 -8.47 4.22
N MET A 81 -5.46 -7.66 4.42
CA MET A 81 -4.08 -8.13 4.37
C MET A 81 -3.76 -9.15 5.46
N SER A 82 -4.35 -9.02 6.65
CA SER A 82 -4.25 -10.06 7.68
C SER A 82 -4.81 -11.40 7.23
N GLY A 83 -5.96 -11.37 6.53
CA GLY A 83 -6.58 -12.58 5.97
C GLY A 83 -5.72 -13.21 4.87
N VAL A 84 -5.19 -12.39 3.96
CA VAL A 84 -4.33 -12.83 2.85
C VAL A 84 -3.03 -13.44 3.36
N GLU A 85 -2.36 -12.79 4.29
CA GLU A 85 -1.12 -13.28 4.91
C GLU A 85 -1.37 -14.58 5.70
N GLY A 86 -2.47 -14.64 6.44
CA GLY A 86 -2.89 -15.84 7.16
C GLY A 86 -3.18 -17.02 6.23
N ALA A 87 -3.87 -16.76 5.10
CA ALA A 87 -4.10 -17.77 4.07
C ALA A 87 -2.80 -18.24 3.42
N TYR A 88 -1.89 -17.32 3.10
CA TYR A 88 -0.56 -17.65 2.59
C TYR A 88 0.20 -18.58 3.55
N ARG A 89 0.27 -18.25 4.84
CA ARG A 89 0.92 -19.10 5.85
C ARG A 89 0.30 -20.50 5.91
N ALA A 90 -1.03 -20.58 5.83
CA ALA A 90 -1.73 -21.85 5.83
C ALA A 90 -1.42 -22.70 4.59
N LEU A 91 -1.41 -22.07 3.40
CA LEU A 91 -1.09 -22.74 2.13
C LEU A 91 0.38 -23.18 2.07
N LYS A 92 1.28 -22.35 2.60
CA LYS A 92 2.71 -22.68 2.69
C LYS A 92 2.96 -23.89 3.60
N ARG A 93 2.31 -23.93 4.78
CA ARG A 93 2.37 -25.10 5.68
C ARG A 93 1.83 -26.38 5.05
N LYS A 94 0.83 -26.26 4.17
CA LYS A 94 0.27 -27.40 3.41
C LYS A 94 1.11 -27.77 2.18
N GLY A 95 2.23 -27.11 1.94
CA GLY A 95 3.10 -27.35 0.79
C GLY A 95 2.50 -26.96 -0.57
N LYS A 96 1.39 -26.18 -0.58
CA LYS A 96 0.73 -25.72 -1.80
C LYS A 96 1.41 -24.50 -2.43
N ILE A 97 2.11 -23.71 -1.62
CA ILE A 97 2.92 -22.57 -2.06
C ILE A 97 4.36 -22.81 -1.59
N LYS A 98 5.30 -22.71 -2.48
CA LYS A 98 6.74 -22.90 -2.18
C LYS A 98 7.46 -21.55 -2.07
N GLU A 99 7.04 -20.58 -2.85
CA GLU A 99 7.65 -19.26 -2.95
C GLU A 99 7.42 -18.42 -1.69
N ASP A 100 8.33 -17.50 -1.45
CA ASP A 100 8.22 -16.47 -0.43
C ASP A 100 7.61 -15.20 -1.01
N TYR A 101 6.62 -14.66 -0.29
CA TYR A 101 5.94 -13.43 -0.66
C TYR A 101 6.14 -12.34 0.40
N LYS A 102 6.31 -11.12 -0.06
CA LYS A 102 6.28 -9.91 0.77
C LYS A 102 4.88 -9.30 0.71
N PHE A 103 4.37 -8.89 1.84
CA PHE A 103 3.04 -8.27 1.94
C PHE A 103 3.21 -6.80 2.26
N ILE A 104 2.62 -5.93 1.43
CA ILE A 104 2.70 -4.47 1.57
C ILE A 104 1.28 -3.91 1.47
N CYS A 105 0.90 -3.09 2.44
CA CYS A 105 -0.41 -2.45 2.48
C CYS A 105 -0.25 -0.94 2.43
N PHE A 106 -0.96 -0.28 1.52
CA PHE A 106 -0.98 1.18 1.42
C PHE A 106 -2.31 1.74 1.90
N GLY A 107 -2.25 2.79 2.69
CA GLY A 107 -3.41 3.57 3.11
C GLY A 107 -3.07 5.06 3.15
N GLY A 108 -4.05 5.92 2.89
CA GLY A 108 -3.92 7.35 3.15
C GLY A 108 -4.05 7.65 4.64
N ASP A 109 -3.83 8.91 5.02
CA ASP A 109 -3.94 9.36 6.41
C ASP A 109 -5.34 9.14 6.98
N GLY A 110 -6.39 9.51 6.28
CA GLY A 110 -7.78 9.25 6.72
C GLY A 110 -8.09 7.75 6.82
N GLY A 111 -7.62 6.95 5.87
CA GLY A 111 -7.76 5.49 5.90
C GLY A 111 -6.91 4.82 6.99
N THR A 112 -5.92 5.51 7.53
CA THR A 112 -5.02 4.99 8.56
C THR A 112 -5.42 5.45 9.96
N TYR A 113 -5.54 6.77 10.18
CA TYR A 113 -5.72 7.36 11.50
C TYR A 113 -7.18 7.49 11.92
N ASP A 114 -8.08 7.52 10.96
CA ASP A 114 -9.52 7.67 11.20
C ASP A 114 -10.25 6.35 10.95
N ILE A 115 -10.85 6.19 9.77
CA ILE A 115 -11.78 5.10 9.48
C ILE A 115 -11.13 3.71 9.53
N GLY A 116 -9.83 3.59 9.25
CA GLY A 116 -9.11 2.31 9.21
C GLY A 116 -8.35 1.94 10.48
N ILE A 117 -8.33 2.80 11.51
CA ILE A 117 -7.52 2.58 12.72
C ILE A 117 -7.87 1.26 13.43
N GLN A 118 -9.15 0.88 13.47
CA GLN A 118 -9.58 -0.37 14.08
C GLN A 118 -8.98 -1.59 13.38
N SER A 119 -9.02 -1.62 12.05
CA SER A 119 -8.45 -2.71 11.23
C SER A 119 -6.94 -2.79 11.40
N LEU A 120 -6.26 -1.66 11.43
CA LEU A 120 -4.82 -1.57 11.63
C LEU A 120 -4.43 -2.04 13.02
N SER A 121 -5.10 -1.53 14.07
CA SER A 121 -4.86 -1.92 15.45
C SER A 121 -5.02 -3.44 15.64
N GLY A 122 -6.09 -4.02 15.10
CA GLY A 122 -6.31 -5.46 15.18
C GLY A 122 -5.27 -6.28 14.40
N ALA A 123 -4.76 -5.77 13.29
CA ALA A 123 -3.67 -6.42 12.56
C ALA A 123 -2.34 -6.38 13.33
N MET A 124 -2.05 -5.28 13.99
CA MET A 124 -0.88 -5.12 14.86
C MET A 124 -0.95 -6.05 16.08
N GLU A 125 -2.12 -6.13 16.73
CA GLU A 125 -2.35 -7.03 17.86
C GLU A 125 -2.12 -8.50 17.47
N ARG A 126 -2.56 -8.91 16.28
CA ARG A 126 -2.35 -10.26 15.77
C ARG A 126 -0.90 -10.53 15.33
N GLY A 127 -0.04 -9.53 15.28
CA GLY A 127 1.33 -9.65 14.78
C GLY A 127 1.39 -10.10 13.31
N THR A 128 0.46 -9.62 12.48
CA THR A 128 0.42 -9.97 11.05
C THR A 128 1.69 -9.49 10.34
N ASN A 129 2.33 -10.36 9.60
CA ASN A 129 3.62 -10.08 8.96
C ASN A 129 3.44 -9.39 7.61
N TYR A 130 3.26 -8.07 7.63
CA TYR A 130 3.26 -7.22 6.44
C TYR A 130 3.81 -5.83 6.77
N THR A 131 4.22 -5.09 5.75
CA THR A 131 4.61 -3.68 5.87
C THR A 131 3.40 -2.81 5.57
N TYR A 132 3.01 -1.96 6.53
CA TYR A 132 1.99 -0.94 6.31
C TYR A 132 2.64 0.40 5.97
N VAL A 133 2.17 1.05 4.93
CA VAL A 133 2.67 2.33 4.43
C VAL A 133 1.52 3.34 4.45
N CYS A 134 1.59 4.31 5.34
CA CYS A 134 0.71 5.46 5.30
C CYS A 134 1.32 6.54 4.39
N TYR A 135 0.64 6.85 3.29
CA TYR A 135 0.97 8.03 2.48
C TYR A 135 0.16 9.22 2.97
N ASP A 136 0.67 9.87 4.00
CA ASP A 136 0.04 11.01 4.65
C ASP A 136 0.17 12.27 3.79
N ASN A 137 -0.96 12.84 3.38
CA ASN A 137 -1.05 14.10 2.67
C ASN A 137 -1.93 15.14 3.39
N GLY A 138 -2.27 14.87 4.65
CA GLY A 138 -2.92 15.81 5.56
C GLY A 138 -4.44 15.95 5.38
N ALA A 139 -5.09 15.19 4.52
CA ALA A 139 -6.54 15.22 4.35
C ALA A 139 -7.06 14.05 3.52
N TYR A 140 -8.39 13.86 3.47
CA TYR A 140 -9.06 13.02 2.48
C TYR A 140 -9.03 13.73 1.12
N MET A 141 -7.90 13.67 0.41
CA MET A 141 -7.66 14.48 -0.80
C MET A 141 -8.53 14.08 -1.98
N ASN A 142 -8.73 12.76 -2.20
CA ASN A 142 -9.46 12.27 -3.37
C ASN A 142 -10.92 12.73 -3.42
N THR A 143 -11.54 12.92 -2.29
CA THR A 143 -12.96 13.30 -2.17
C THR A 143 -13.18 14.81 -2.09
N GLY A 144 -12.14 15.62 -2.04
CA GLY A 144 -12.22 17.08 -2.05
C GLY A 144 -11.67 17.76 -0.80
N THR A 145 -10.60 17.20 -0.24
CA THR A 145 -9.81 17.83 0.83
C THR A 145 -10.54 17.91 2.19
N GLN A 146 -11.36 16.92 2.54
CA GLN A 146 -11.97 16.86 3.87
C GLN A 146 -10.90 16.59 4.94
N ARG A 147 -11.15 17.12 6.13
CA ARG A 147 -10.27 16.96 7.29
C ARG A 147 -10.06 15.47 7.64
N SER A 148 -8.81 15.09 7.86
CA SER A 148 -8.43 13.86 8.56
C SER A 148 -7.82 14.18 9.94
N SER A 149 -7.50 13.15 10.73
CA SER A 149 -6.77 13.33 11.99
C SER A 149 -5.32 13.79 11.80
N ALA A 150 -4.79 13.71 10.57
CA ALA A 150 -3.47 14.24 10.22
C ALA A 150 -3.50 15.72 9.80
N THR A 151 -4.68 16.28 9.56
CA THR A 151 -4.81 17.65 9.07
C THR A 151 -4.26 18.63 10.11
N PRO A 152 -3.33 19.51 9.73
CA PRO A 152 -2.79 20.52 10.66
C PRO A 152 -3.88 21.41 11.23
N MET A 153 -3.67 21.87 12.45
CA MET A 153 -4.59 22.83 13.09
C MET A 153 -4.63 24.13 12.26
N TYR A 154 -5.84 24.65 12.07
CA TYR A 154 -6.12 25.85 11.26
C TYR A 154 -5.91 25.68 9.75
N ALA A 155 -5.70 24.48 9.24
CA ALA A 155 -5.77 24.25 7.80
C ALA A 155 -7.20 24.43 7.28
N ASP A 156 -7.33 24.97 6.10
CA ASP A 156 -8.62 25.10 5.41
C ASP A 156 -8.94 23.78 4.69
N THR A 157 -10.09 23.19 5.03
CA THR A 157 -10.53 21.89 4.49
C THR A 157 -12.05 21.86 4.26
#